data_11987498a9ead894432955f68796c405
#
_entry.id   11987498a9ead894432955f68796c405
#
_cell.length_a   1.000
_cell.length_b   1.000
_cell.length_c   1.000
_cell.angle_alpha   90.00
_cell.angle_beta   90.00
_cell.angle_gamma   90.00
#
_symmetry.space_group_name_H-M   'P 1'
#
loop_
_entity.id
_entity.type
_entity.pdbx_description
1 polymer ?
#
loop_
_entity_poly.entity_id
_entity_poly.type
_entity_poly.pdbx_seq_one_letter_code
_entity_poly.pdbx_strand_id
1 'polypeptide(L)'
;MKGLVVILSILSSFLTNLETKTLQSDFTITISEEVNAPMNFPGKILIQGDKFCLEMMDIKAAYNGKTMYMYTSQTDELTLTNPTEQELLEANPFRYAKALVDVCNITEKASQDGKQTIITLTPKDQSIGINRFVLQVRNEDLMPMKAEIKEGKKISSLKMKEPKYVSGEQQFEIVPEKSTFVNDMRL
;
A
#
# COMPACT_ATOMS: atom_id res chain seq x y z
N MET A 1 -26.25 9.59 -14.70
CA MET A 1 -24.97 10.33 -14.74
C MET A 1 -24.50 10.93 -13.39
N LYS A 2 -25.36 11.13 -12.39
CA LYS A 2 -24.95 11.68 -11.07
C LYS A 2 -24.12 10.71 -10.19
N GLY A 3 -24.27 9.40 -10.40
CA GLY A 3 -23.54 8.40 -9.60
C GLY A 3 -22.03 8.28 -9.91
N LEU A 4 -21.62 8.48 -11.16
CA LEU A 4 -20.23 8.34 -11.60
C LEU A 4 -19.30 9.44 -11.02
N VAL A 5 -19.83 10.66 -10.88
CA VAL A 5 -19.08 11.82 -10.35
C VAL A 5 -18.82 11.66 -8.84
N VAL A 6 -19.75 11.06 -8.09
CA VAL A 6 -19.59 10.80 -6.64
C VAL A 6 -18.57 9.67 -6.40
N ILE A 7 -18.57 8.66 -7.25
CA ILE A 7 -17.64 7.51 -7.18
C ILE A 7 -16.18 7.96 -7.31
N LEU A 8 -15.87 8.77 -8.32
CA LEU A 8 -14.53 9.36 -8.49
C LEU A 8 -14.14 10.27 -7.31
N SER A 9 -15.10 10.81 -6.56
CA SER A 9 -14.80 11.76 -5.49
C SER A 9 -14.20 11.09 -4.24
N ILE A 10 -14.62 9.89 -3.81
CA ILE A 10 -14.09 9.23 -2.61
C ILE A 10 -12.69 8.68 -2.86
N LEU A 11 -12.49 7.93 -3.93
CA LEU A 11 -11.17 7.43 -4.29
C LEU A 11 -10.19 8.59 -4.55
N SER A 12 -10.61 9.60 -5.30
CA SER A 12 -9.78 10.78 -5.58
C SER A 12 -9.46 11.55 -4.30
N SER A 13 -10.44 11.77 -3.41
CA SER A 13 -10.23 12.45 -2.14
C SER A 13 -9.31 11.67 -1.20
N PHE A 14 -9.44 10.35 -1.16
CA PHE A 14 -8.54 9.47 -0.42
C PHE A 14 -7.11 9.56 -0.93
N LEU A 15 -6.89 9.43 -2.25
CA LEU A 15 -5.56 9.55 -2.86
C LEU A 15 -4.96 10.94 -2.64
N THR A 16 -5.75 12.02 -2.74
CA THR A 16 -5.30 13.38 -2.44
C THR A 16 -4.90 13.53 -0.97
N ASN A 17 -5.62 12.93 -0.03
CA ASN A 17 -5.23 12.93 1.37
C ASN A 17 -3.87 12.26 1.59
N LEU A 18 -3.58 11.15 0.89
CA LEU A 18 -2.28 10.49 0.98
C LEU A 18 -1.12 11.32 0.41
N GLU A 19 -1.37 12.15 -0.60
CA GLU A 19 -0.34 13.06 -1.16
C GLU A 19 0.11 14.11 -0.13
N THR A 20 -0.81 14.58 0.71
CA THR A 20 -0.60 15.73 1.60
C THR A 20 -0.45 15.37 3.08
N LYS A 21 -0.95 14.21 3.49
CA LYS A 21 -0.96 13.75 4.88
C LYS A 21 -0.17 12.45 5.01
N THR A 22 0.50 12.28 6.14
CA THR A 22 1.20 11.03 6.43
C THR A 22 0.26 10.06 7.14
N LEU A 23 0.00 8.92 6.51
CA LEU A 23 -0.73 7.79 7.08
C LEU A 23 0.21 6.91 7.88
N GLN A 24 -0.16 6.59 9.11
CA GLN A 24 0.53 5.60 9.96
C GLN A 24 -0.47 4.52 10.37
N SER A 25 -0.04 3.26 10.33
CA SER A 25 -0.84 2.13 10.81
C SER A 25 0.04 0.93 11.15
N ASP A 26 -0.38 0.15 12.15
CA ASP A 26 -0.06 -1.26 12.16
C ASP A 26 -0.93 -1.97 11.13
N PHE A 27 -0.46 -3.09 10.59
CA PHE A 27 -1.20 -3.86 9.59
C PHE A 27 -0.97 -5.36 9.74
N THR A 28 -1.80 -6.13 9.04
CA THR A 28 -1.55 -7.56 8.75
C THR A 28 -1.76 -7.80 7.27
N ILE A 29 -0.73 -8.34 6.60
CA ILE A 29 -0.87 -8.91 5.27
C ILE A 29 -1.28 -10.37 5.42
N THR A 30 -2.35 -10.77 4.74
CA THR A 30 -2.78 -12.17 4.60
C THR A 30 -2.64 -12.60 3.16
N ILE A 31 -1.88 -13.64 2.91
CA ILE A 31 -1.75 -14.28 1.60
C ILE A 31 -2.50 -15.60 1.64
N SER A 32 -3.48 -15.76 0.77
CA SER A 32 -4.32 -16.96 0.64
C SER A 32 -4.20 -17.53 -0.78
N GLU A 33 -3.99 -18.82 -0.86
CA GLU A 33 -4.01 -19.61 -2.11
C GLU A 33 -4.97 -20.79 -1.93
N GLU A 34 -5.55 -21.30 -3.02
CA GLU A 34 -6.61 -22.32 -2.94
C GLU A 34 -6.22 -23.58 -2.16
N VAL A 35 -4.95 -23.96 -2.14
CA VAL A 35 -4.47 -25.24 -1.60
C VAL A 35 -3.75 -25.09 -0.26
N ASN A 36 -3.31 -23.88 0.09
CA ASN A 36 -2.48 -23.63 1.26
C ASN A 36 -3.26 -22.90 2.36
N ALA A 37 -2.92 -23.18 3.61
CA ALA A 37 -3.42 -22.37 4.72
C ALA A 37 -3.00 -20.89 4.56
N PRO A 38 -3.87 -19.93 4.91
CA PRO A 38 -3.52 -18.53 4.82
C PRO A 38 -2.30 -18.18 5.68
N MET A 39 -1.36 -17.45 5.10
CA MET A 39 -0.18 -16.92 5.81
C MET A 39 -0.43 -15.48 6.24
N ASN A 40 -0.09 -15.15 7.48
CA ASN A 40 -0.30 -13.83 8.07
C ASN A 40 1.03 -13.20 8.46
N PHE A 41 1.26 -11.96 8.03
CA PHE A 41 2.47 -11.18 8.27
C PHE A 41 2.09 -9.84 8.91
N PRO A 42 2.29 -9.67 10.22
CA PRO A 42 2.09 -8.38 10.87
C PRO A 42 3.22 -7.42 10.53
N GLY A 43 2.92 -6.12 10.53
CA GLY A 43 3.90 -5.08 10.26
C GLY A 43 3.42 -3.70 10.64
N LYS A 44 4.24 -2.70 10.31
CA LYS A 44 3.96 -1.28 10.47
C LYS A 44 4.22 -0.55 9.17
N ILE A 45 3.41 0.46 8.87
CA ILE A 45 3.54 1.24 7.66
C ILE A 45 3.37 2.73 7.94
N LEU A 46 4.17 3.53 7.24
CA LEU A 46 4.09 4.97 7.17
C LEU A 46 4.10 5.35 5.70
N ILE A 47 3.12 6.13 5.23
CA ILE A 47 2.98 6.50 3.82
C ILE A 47 2.64 7.98 3.70
N GLN A 48 3.30 8.66 2.75
CA GLN A 48 2.95 10.00 2.29
C GLN A 48 3.22 10.09 0.77
N GLY A 49 2.17 10.14 -0.01
CA GLY A 49 2.28 10.07 -1.47
C GLY A 49 2.98 8.79 -1.91
N ASP A 50 4.07 8.95 -2.65
CA ASP A 50 4.89 7.83 -3.09
C ASP A 50 5.89 7.34 -2.05
N LYS A 51 6.18 8.15 -1.01
CA LYS A 51 7.14 7.82 0.05
C LYS A 51 6.52 6.85 1.04
N PHE A 52 7.31 5.92 1.53
CA PHE A 52 6.86 4.99 2.57
C PHE A 52 8.00 4.49 3.46
N CYS A 53 7.63 4.04 4.66
CA CYS A 53 8.42 3.15 5.49
C CYS A 53 7.55 1.94 5.83
N LEU A 54 8.12 0.76 5.66
CA LEU A 54 7.50 -0.53 5.94
C LEU A 54 8.40 -1.30 6.89
N GLU A 55 7.82 -1.85 7.94
CA GLU A 55 8.52 -2.78 8.84
C GLU A 55 7.69 -4.05 8.95
N MET A 56 8.27 -5.20 8.60
CA MET A 56 7.60 -6.49 8.64
C MET A 56 8.64 -7.58 8.88
N MET A 57 8.42 -8.38 9.93
CA MET A 57 9.35 -9.42 10.37
C MET A 57 10.76 -8.82 10.65
N ASP A 58 11.77 -9.32 9.96
CA ASP A 58 13.17 -8.90 10.04
C ASP A 58 13.59 -7.91 8.94
N ILE A 59 12.62 -7.42 8.16
CA ILE A 59 12.85 -6.48 7.06
C ILE A 59 12.28 -5.12 7.41
N LYS A 60 13.07 -4.07 7.16
CA LYS A 60 12.61 -2.68 7.10
C LYS A 60 12.90 -2.14 5.70
N ALA A 61 11.88 -1.60 5.06
CA ALA A 61 12.02 -0.95 3.77
C ALA A 61 11.58 0.51 3.88
N ALA A 62 12.29 1.43 3.21
CA ALA A 62 11.89 2.83 3.12
C ALA A 62 12.16 3.35 1.71
N TYR A 63 11.31 4.28 1.27
CA TYR A 63 11.48 4.98 0.00
C TYR A 63 11.26 6.47 0.21
N ASN A 64 12.26 7.29 -0.09
CA ASN A 64 12.21 8.75 0.13
C ASN A 64 11.78 9.57 -1.10
N GLY A 65 11.33 8.90 -2.17
CA GLY A 65 11.01 9.50 -3.47
C GLY A 65 12.14 9.38 -4.50
N LYS A 66 13.31 8.86 -4.12
CA LYS A 66 14.46 8.65 -5.00
C LYS A 66 15.18 7.32 -4.74
N THR A 67 15.50 7.06 -3.49
CA THR A 67 16.28 5.88 -3.05
C THR A 67 15.37 4.94 -2.28
N MET A 68 15.45 3.65 -2.60
CA MET A 68 14.92 2.56 -1.81
C MET A 68 16.00 2.08 -0.83
N TYR A 69 15.63 1.99 0.43
CA TYR A 69 16.44 1.46 1.53
C TYR A 69 15.81 0.12 1.94
N MET A 70 16.59 -0.93 1.99
CA MET A 70 16.16 -2.23 2.47
C MET A 70 17.13 -2.75 3.51
N TYR A 71 16.69 -2.82 4.75
CA TYR A 71 17.49 -3.32 5.87
C TYR A 71 16.98 -4.68 6.32
N THR A 72 17.89 -5.61 6.50
CA THR A 72 17.65 -6.95 7.00
C THR A 72 18.36 -7.13 8.34
N SER A 73 17.61 -7.31 9.43
CA SER A 73 18.17 -7.40 10.78
C SER A 73 18.98 -8.69 11.02
N GLN A 74 18.66 -9.78 10.31
CA GLN A 74 19.39 -11.05 10.43
C GLN A 74 20.85 -10.96 9.98
N THR A 75 21.12 -10.15 8.97
CA THR A 75 22.47 -9.98 8.40
C THR A 75 23.12 -8.66 8.76
N ASP A 76 22.39 -7.77 9.47
CA ASP A 76 22.77 -6.37 9.72
C ASP A 76 23.24 -5.66 8.43
N GLU A 77 22.47 -5.83 7.37
CA GLU A 77 22.76 -5.29 6.04
C GLU A 77 21.72 -4.26 5.62
N LEU A 78 22.18 -3.11 5.13
CA LEU A 78 21.39 -2.08 4.49
C LEU A 78 21.76 -1.99 3.01
N THR A 79 20.82 -2.35 2.14
CA THR A 79 20.96 -2.18 0.69
C THR A 79 20.26 -0.90 0.24
N LEU A 80 20.93 -0.11 -0.60
CA LEU A 80 20.40 1.09 -1.25
C LEU A 80 20.30 0.87 -2.76
N THR A 81 19.11 1.13 -3.32
CA THR A 81 18.88 0.97 -4.77
C THR A 81 18.12 2.17 -5.34
N ASN A 82 18.12 2.29 -6.67
CA ASN A 82 17.15 3.07 -7.42
C ASN A 82 16.03 2.12 -7.87
N PRO A 83 14.86 2.12 -7.21
CA PRO A 83 13.83 1.13 -7.48
C PRO A 83 13.19 1.34 -8.84
N THR A 84 12.78 0.25 -9.45
CA THR A 84 11.91 0.25 -10.62
C THR A 84 10.47 0.63 -10.24
N GLU A 85 9.67 1.06 -11.22
CA GLU A 85 8.24 1.33 -11.00
C GLU A 85 7.51 0.08 -10.48
N GLN A 86 7.84 -1.09 -10.98
CA GLN A 86 7.23 -2.35 -10.55
C GLN A 86 7.49 -2.64 -9.06
N GLU A 87 8.72 -2.45 -8.58
CA GLU A 87 9.06 -2.62 -7.16
C GLU A 87 8.31 -1.63 -6.26
N LEU A 88 8.12 -0.39 -6.73
CA LEU A 88 7.35 0.61 -6.00
C LEU A 88 5.86 0.28 -5.93
N LEU A 89 5.28 -0.25 -7.00
CA LEU A 89 3.89 -0.71 -7.03
C LEU A 89 3.67 -1.89 -6.08
N GLU A 90 4.59 -2.84 -6.02
CA GLU A 90 4.53 -3.99 -5.12
C GLU A 90 4.68 -3.59 -3.64
N ALA A 91 5.51 -2.58 -3.35
CA ALA A 91 5.76 -2.11 -1.99
C ALA A 91 4.67 -1.19 -1.44
N ASN A 92 3.92 -0.48 -2.30
CA ASN A 92 2.91 0.49 -1.88
C ASN A 92 1.55 0.21 -2.54
N PRO A 93 0.59 -0.42 -1.82
CA PRO A 93 -0.70 -0.79 -2.37
C PRO A 93 -1.56 0.42 -2.80
N PHE A 94 -1.31 1.60 -2.25
CA PHE A 94 -2.05 2.80 -2.63
C PHE A 94 -1.49 3.44 -3.90
N ARG A 95 -0.17 3.35 -4.13
CA ARG A 95 0.43 3.65 -5.43
C ARG A 95 -0.12 2.71 -6.50
N TYR A 96 -0.26 1.43 -6.16
CA TYR A 96 -0.89 0.46 -7.04
C TYR A 96 -2.33 0.82 -7.37
N ALA A 97 -3.15 1.19 -6.37
CA ALA A 97 -4.51 1.68 -6.59
C ALA A 97 -4.55 2.91 -7.51
N LYS A 98 -3.64 3.88 -7.33
CA LYS A 98 -3.51 5.07 -8.18
C LYS A 98 -3.21 4.71 -9.64
N ALA A 99 -2.29 3.78 -9.88
CA ALA A 99 -1.93 3.32 -11.21
C ALA A 99 -3.09 2.59 -11.94
N LEU A 100 -4.00 1.98 -11.19
CA LEU A 100 -5.15 1.25 -11.74
C LEU A 100 -6.33 2.15 -12.14
N VAL A 101 -6.40 3.40 -11.71
CA VAL A 101 -7.57 4.29 -11.92
C VAL A 101 -7.96 4.39 -13.40
N ASP A 102 -7.00 4.62 -14.28
CA ASP A 102 -7.26 4.85 -15.71
C ASP A 102 -7.53 3.56 -16.50
N VAL A 103 -7.04 2.43 -16.01
CA VAL A 103 -7.09 1.14 -16.72
C VAL A 103 -8.15 0.18 -16.19
N CYS A 104 -8.90 0.58 -15.15
CA CYS A 104 -9.96 -0.22 -14.53
C CYS A 104 -11.34 0.41 -14.67
N ASN A 105 -12.36 -0.44 -14.62
CA ASN A 105 -13.71 -0.05 -14.28
C ASN A 105 -13.81 0.08 -12.76
N ILE A 106 -14.33 1.18 -12.26
CA ILE A 106 -14.43 1.48 -10.84
C ILE A 106 -15.89 1.39 -10.40
N THR A 107 -16.16 0.65 -9.34
CA THR A 107 -17.47 0.58 -8.69
C THR A 107 -17.34 0.87 -7.20
N GLU A 108 -18.36 1.50 -6.63
CA GLU A 108 -18.47 1.78 -5.20
C GLU A 108 -19.74 1.20 -4.61
N LYS A 109 -19.62 0.68 -3.39
CA LYS A 109 -20.77 0.22 -2.60
C LYS A 109 -20.54 0.60 -1.14
N ALA A 110 -21.60 1.03 -0.46
CA ALA A 110 -21.56 1.16 0.99
C ALA A 110 -21.44 -0.22 1.65
N SER A 111 -20.70 -0.30 2.74
CA SER A 111 -20.72 -1.48 3.64
C SER A 111 -22.11 -1.66 4.26
N GLN A 112 -22.38 -2.86 4.81
CA GLN A 112 -23.71 -3.15 5.40
C GLN A 112 -24.07 -2.19 6.54
N ASP A 113 -23.10 -1.72 7.30
CA ASP A 113 -23.27 -0.76 8.39
C ASP A 113 -23.23 0.71 7.95
N GLY A 114 -23.00 0.97 6.65
CA GLY A 114 -22.89 2.30 6.06
C GLY A 114 -21.65 3.11 6.49
N LYS A 115 -20.74 2.55 7.28
CA LYS A 115 -19.59 3.27 7.84
C LYS A 115 -18.39 3.30 6.90
N GLN A 116 -18.34 2.42 5.92
CA GLN A 116 -17.26 2.30 4.96
C GLN A 116 -17.78 2.31 3.53
N THR A 117 -16.94 2.73 2.62
CA THR A 117 -17.14 2.56 1.18
C THR A 117 -16.18 1.50 0.66
N ILE A 118 -16.73 0.53 -0.07
CA ILE A 118 -15.98 -0.53 -0.75
C ILE A 118 -15.81 -0.11 -2.20
N ILE A 119 -14.58 0.17 -2.59
CA ILE A 119 -14.17 0.57 -3.93
C ILE A 119 -13.57 -0.64 -4.62
N THR A 120 -14.14 -1.06 -5.74
CA THR A 120 -13.65 -2.19 -6.53
C THR A 120 -13.16 -1.69 -7.87
N LEU A 121 -11.91 -2.00 -8.20
CA LEU A 121 -11.27 -1.73 -9.49
C LEU A 121 -11.15 -3.07 -10.23
N THR A 122 -11.80 -3.16 -11.38
CA THR A 122 -11.76 -4.35 -12.25
C THR A 122 -11.09 -3.96 -13.55
N PRO A 123 -9.96 -4.59 -13.93
CA PRO A 123 -9.27 -4.30 -15.16
C PRO A 123 -10.18 -4.31 -16.39
N LYS A 124 -9.99 -3.35 -17.28
CA LYS A 124 -10.64 -3.32 -18.60
C LYS A 124 -10.03 -4.35 -19.53
N ASP A 125 -8.76 -4.73 -19.29
CA ASP A 125 -7.99 -5.68 -20.07
C ASP A 125 -7.34 -6.72 -19.14
N GLN A 126 -7.41 -7.99 -19.51
CA GLN A 126 -6.82 -9.10 -18.75
C GLN A 126 -5.28 -9.11 -18.75
N SER A 127 -4.63 -8.38 -19.65
CA SER A 127 -3.17 -8.27 -19.73
C SER A 127 -2.55 -7.56 -18.51
N ILE A 128 -3.36 -6.86 -17.68
CA ILE A 128 -2.92 -6.19 -16.46
C ILE A 128 -2.46 -7.17 -15.35
N GLY A 129 -2.78 -8.47 -15.49
CA GLY A 129 -2.29 -9.52 -14.60
C GLY A 129 -3.07 -9.69 -13.29
N ILE A 130 -3.98 -8.77 -12.93
CA ILE A 130 -4.87 -8.93 -11.77
C ILE A 130 -6.31 -9.17 -12.20
N ASN A 131 -7.10 -9.85 -11.35
CA ASN A 131 -8.52 -10.00 -11.57
C ASN A 131 -9.33 -8.83 -10.99
N ARG A 132 -8.90 -8.32 -9.84
CA ARG A 132 -9.51 -7.17 -9.18
C ARG A 132 -8.60 -6.60 -8.08
N PHE A 133 -8.80 -5.32 -7.79
CA PHE A 133 -8.32 -4.66 -6.60
C PHE A 133 -9.51 -4.13 -5.81
N VAL A 134 -9.52 -4.31 -4.49
CA VAL A 134 -10.59 -3.81 -3.61
C VAL A 134 -9.97 -2.95 -2.52
N LEU A 135 -10.50 -1.75 -2.34
CA LEU A 135 -10.13 -0.84 -1.26
C LEU A 135 -11.35 -0.58 -0.39
N GLN A 136 -11.22 -0.71 0.92
CA GLN A 136 -12.24 -0.32 1.90
C GLN A 136 -11.77 0.93 2.62
N VAL A 137 -12.59 1.97 2.57
CA VAL A 137 -12.29 3.30 3.13
C VAL A 137 -13.37 3.67 4.14
N ARG A 138 -12.98 4.12 5.33
CA ARG A 138 -13.89 4.63 6.34
C ARG A 138 -14.42 6.00 5.90
N ASN A 139 -15.75 6.17 5.92
CA ASN A 139 -16.42 7.36 5.36
C ASN A 139 -16.15 8.64 6.17
N GLU A 140 -15.96 8.52 7.47
CA GLU A 140 -15.80 9.65 8.39
C GLU A 140 -14.55 10.49 8.11
N ASP A 141 -13.45 9.83 7.81
CA ASP A 141 -12.12 10.45 7.72
C ASP A 141 -11.30 10.01 6.51
N LEU A 142 -11.90 9.19 5.63
CA LEU A 142 -11.27 8.59 4.46
C LEU A 142 -10.04 7.72 4.81
N MET A 143 -10.04 7.07 5.98
CA MET A 143 -8.99 6.14 6.37
C MET A 143 -9.09 4.83 5.62
N PRO A 144 -8.00 4.32 5.04
CA PRO A 144 -7.97 2.98 4.44
C PRO A 144 -8.06 1.94 5.56
N MET A 145 -9.02 1.03 5.45
CA MET A 145 -9.22 -0.05 6.41
C MET A 145 -8.70 -1.39 5.88
N LYS A 146 -8.83 -1.59 4.58
CA LYS A 146 -8.38 -2.81 3.91
C LYS A 146 -8.05 -2.53 2.45
N ALA A 147 -6.98 -3.15 1.94
CA ALA A 147 -6.71 -3.29 0.52
C ALA A 147 -6.58 -4.78 0.18
N GLU A 148 -7.08 -5.21 -0.99
CA GLU A 148 -7.05 -6.60 -1.43
C GLU A 148 -6.76 -6.67 -2.93
N ILE A 149 -5.81 -7.51 -3.31
CA ILE A 149 -5.48 -7.82 -4.70
C ILE A 149 -5.80 -9.30 -4.94
N LYS A 150 -6.51 -9.58 -6.03
CA LYS A 150 -6.72 -10.94 -6.53
C LYS A 150 -5.96 -11.14 -7.84
N GLU A 151 -5.06 -12.11 -7.86
CA GLU A 151 -4.23 -12.52 -9.00
C GLU A 151 -4.44 -14.02 -9.26
N GLY A 152 -5.27 -14.36 -10.26
CA GLY A 152 -5.66 -15.75 -10.49
C GLY A 152 -6.32 -16.37 -9.24
N LYS A 153 -5.62 -17.34 -8.64
CA LYS A 153 -6.08 -18.05 -7.42
C LYS A 153 -5.51 -17.47 -6.12
N LYS A 154 -4.53 -16.57 -6.23
CA LYS A 154 -3.90 -15.91 -5.08
C LYS A 154 -4.70 -14.67 -4.68
N ILE A 155 -4.92 -14.50 -3.39
CA ILE A 155 -5.49 -13.28 -2.78
C ILE A 155 -4.50 -12.77 -1.76
N SER A 156 -4.05 -11.54 -1.96
CA SER A 156 -3.24 -10.80 -0.99
C SER A 156 -4.09 -9.69 -0.39
N SER A 157 -4.26 -9.67 0.92
CA SER A 157 -5.01 -8.62 1.59
C SER A 157 -4.21 -7.96 2.69
N LEU A 158 -4.21 -6.64 2.70
CA LEU A 158 -3.65 -5.77 3.72
C LEU A 158 -4.79 -5.24 4.58
N LYS A 159 -4.82 -5.59 5.87
CA LYS A 159 -5.77 -5.06 6.83
C LYS A 159 -5.05 -4.06 7.74
N MET A 160 -5.52 -2.82 7.74
CA MET A 160 -5.02 -1.77 8.61
C MET A 160 -5.59 -1.92 10.03
N LYS A 161 -4.76 -1.64 11.03
CA LYS A 161 -5.13 -1.66 12.43
C LYS A 161 -4.88 -0.27 13.03
N GLU A 162 -5.96 0.37 13.44
CA GLU A 162 -5.94 1.73 14.01
C GLU A 162 -5.20 2.77 13.12
N PRO A 163 -5.54 2.86 11.82
CA PRO A 163 -4.90 3.82 10.93
C PRO A 163 -5.20 5.25 11.39
N LYS A 164 -4.19 6.12 11.29
CA LYS A 164 -4.29 7.54 11.64
C LYS A 164 -3.43 8.39 10.74
N TYR A 165 -3.81 9.64 10.55
CA TYR A 165 -2.91 10.65 10.00
C TYR A 165 -2.05 11.25 11.11
N VAL A 166 -0.76 11.33 10.86
CA VAL A 166 0.21 11.94 11.77
C VAL A 166 0.70 13.26 11.18
N SER A 167 0.97 14.22 12.05
CA SER A 167 1.51 15.54 11.70
C SER A 167 3.00 15.64 11.98
N GLY A 168 3.65 16.65 11.39
CA GLY A 168 5.07 16.88 11.49
C GLY A 168 5.87 16.23 10.38
N GLU A 169 7.12 16.61 10.27
CA GLU A 169 8.04 16.04 9.28
C GLU A 169 8.36 14.58 9.63
N GLN A 170 8.24 13.71 8.67
CA GLN A 170 8.52 12.28 8.81
C GLN A 170 9.74 11.91 7.98
N GLN A 171 10.57 11.01 8.50
CA GLN A 171 11.72 10.49 7.79
C GLN A 171 11.33 9.23 7.02
N PHE A 172 11.70 9.20 5.75
CA PHE A 172 11.48 8.06 4.85
C PHE A 172 12.83 7.45 4.41
N GLU A 173 13.76 7.37 5.35
CA GLU A 173 15.10 6.84 5.15
C GLU A 173 15.47 5.92 6.31
N ILE A 174 16.36 4.98 6.06
CA ILE A 174 16.95 4.16 7.11
C ILE A 174 18.38 4.63 7.31
N VAL A 175 18.67 5.12 8.52
CA VAL A 175 20.01 5.53 8.92
C VAL A 175 20.73 4.30 9.49
N PRO A 176 21.84 3.84 8.87
CA PRO A 176 22.57 2.67 9.35
C PRO A 176 23.28 2.97 10.69
N GLU A 177 23.41 1.95 11.53
CA GLU A 177 24.32 1.98 12.68
C GLU A 177 25.77 1.83 12.20
N LYS A 178 26.74 2.07 13.10
CA LYS A 178 28.16 1.99 12.72
C LYS A 178 28.62 0.59 12.30
N SER A 179 27.95 -0.45 12.82
CA SER A 179 28.25 -1.86 12.51
C SER A 179 27.59 -2.34 11.24
N THR A 180 26.54 -1.65 10.78
CA THR A 180 25.73 -2.09 9.64
C THR A 180 26.53 -2.12 8.35
N PHE A 181 26.52 -3.25 7.67
CA PHE A 181 27.09 -3.35 6.32
C PHE A 181 26.19 -2.61 5.32
N VAL A 182 26.75 -1.61 4.65
CA VAL A 182 26.01 -0.83 3.66
C VAL A 182 26.41 -1.25 2.25
N ASN A 183 25.42 -1.79 1.51
CA ASN A 183 25.55 -2.17 0.11
C ASN A 183 24.87 -1.11 -0.76
N ASP A 184 25.64 -0.19 -1.30
CA ASP A 184 25.12 0.88 -2.16
C ASP A 184 25.16 0.46 -3.64
N MET A 185 24.00 0.13 -4.18
CA MET A 185 23.78 -0.31 -5.56
C MET A 185 23.14 0.75 -6.46
N ARG A 186 23.11 2.01 -6.01
CA ARG A 186 22.54 3.12 -6.80
C ARG A 186 23.47 3.44 -7.98
N LEU A 187 22.88 3.61 -9.16
CA LEU A 187 23.55 4.02 -10.41
C LEU A 187 23.51 5.54 -10.57
#